data_d553f16a5d4968b7c6c1b44585629254
#
_entry.id   d553f16a5d4968b7c6c1b44585629254
#
_cell.length_a   1.000
_cell.length_b   1.000
_cell.length_c   1.000
_cell.angle_alpha   90.00
_cell.angle_beta   90.00
_cell.angle_gamma   90.00
#
_symmetry.space_group_name_H-M   'P 1'
#
loop_
_entity.id
_entity.type
_entity.pdbx_description
1 polymer ?
#
loop_
_entity_poly.entity_id
_entity_poly.type
_entity_poly.pdbx_seq_one_letter_code
_entity_poly.pdbx_strand_id
1 'polypeptide(L)'
;MLNRAGRMPSRFKLCLLGDSGVGKSCIATRFIHDDFDGFMEPTIGAAFMKRQIEVSLPGSDAAASKVTVDFDIWDTAGQERYRSIAPMYYRGARAAVVVFDLTSKQSFTSARTWVSELNRYGETNILIALAGNKVDLVESEEDRHVPQRDVDAFVTEKGILFFETSAKTGQNVDVMFRIIGQQLALQRKQERAKEAGGGGEEGAEIVAPGTTITAATDSCIGASC
;
A
#
# COMPACT_ATOMS: atom_id res chain seq x y z
N MET A 1 15.28 -9.02 -17.56
CA MET A 1 16.04 -10.16 -16.98
C MET A 1 15.04 -11.18 -16.46
N LEU A 2 15.21 -12.45 -16.75
CA LEU A 2 14.37 -13.54 -16.23
C LEU A 2 14.76 -13.81 -14.76
N ASN A 3 13.76 -14.11 -13.88
CA ASN A 3 14.06 -14.55 -12.53
C ASN A 3 14.68 -15.97 -12.54
N ARG A 4 15.14 -16.49 -11.35
CA ARG A 4 15.71 -17.84 -11.21
C ARG A 4 14.82 -18.97 -11.73
N ALA A 5 13.53 -18.73 -11.94
CA ALA A 5 12.55 -19.66 -12.50
C ALA A 5 12.23 -19.40 -13.99
N GLY A 6 13.01 -18.57 -14.69
CA GLY A 6 12.82 -18.26 -16.11
C GLY A 6 11.58 -17.40 -16.43
N ARG A 7 10.93 -16.81 -15.44
CA ARG A 7 9.74 -15.96 -15.62
C ARG A 7 10.10 -14.48 -15.51
N MET A 8 9.49 -13.65 -16.34
CA MET A 8 9.58 -12.20 -16.21
C MET A 8 8.92 -11.77 -14.88
N PRO A 9 9.59 -10.93 -14.08
CA PRO A 9 9.01 -10.42 -12.85
C PRO A 9 7.71 -9.67 -13.14
N SER A 10 6.78 -9.73 -12.20
CA SER A 10 5.54 -8.96 -12.30
C SER A 10 5.80 -7.54 -11.88
N ARG A 11 5.78 -6.61 -12.83
CA ARG A 11 6.03 -5.19 -12.61
C ARG A 11 4.74 -4.44 -12.38
N PHE A 12 4.69 -3.64 -11.32
CA PHE A 12 3.51 -2.88 -10.93
C PHE A 12 3.88 -1.44 -10.59
N LYS A 13 3.15 -0.51 -11.19
CA LYS A 13 3.19 0.91 -10.81
C LYS A 13 2.38 1.09 -9.53
N LEU A 14 2.98 1.76 -8.54
CA LEU A 14 2.39 2.12 -7.27
C LEU A 14 2.58 3.61 -7.00
N CYS A 15 1.53 4.30 -6.57
CA CYS A 15 1.60 5.71 -6.20
C CYS A 15 1.42 5.90 -4.70
N LEU A 16 2.20 6.81 -4.11
CA LEU A 16 1.98 7.32 -2.75
C LEU A 16 1.25 8.65 -2.85
N LEU A 17 0.10 8.78 -2.20
CA LEU A 17 -0.76 9.96 -2.22
C LEU A 17 -1.07 10.40 -0.77
N GLY A 18 -1.43 11.66 -0.57
CA GLY A 18 -1.73 12.24 0.73
C GLY A 18 -1.14 13.63 0.89
N ASP A 19 -1.49 14.31 1.97
CA ASP A 19 -1.06 15.69 2.23
C ASP A 19 0.46 15.82 2.43
N SER A 20 0.93 17.06 2.42
CA SER A 20 2.32 17.36 2.77
C SER A 20 2.60 17.01 4.24
N GLY A 21 3.79 16.48 4.54
CA GLY A 21 4.21 16.19 5.91
C GLY A 21 3.65 14.92 6.54
N VAL A 22 2.76 14.15 5.87
CA VAL A 22 2.24 12.86 6.40
C VAL A 22 3.26 11.72 6.36
N GLY A 23 4.39 11.89 5.64
CA GLY A 23 5.50 10.94 5.62
C GLY A 23 5.51 9.98 4.42
N LYS A 24 4.94 10.35 3.26
CA LYS A 24 5.00 9.54 2.02
C LYS A 24 6.42 9.21 1.61
N SER A 25 7.26 10.23 1.48
CA SER A 25 8.67 10.07 1.11
C SER A 25 9.46 9.29 2.16
N CYS A 26 9.16 9.51 3.45
CA CYS A 26 9.77 8.72 4.53
C CYS A 26 9.37 7.24 4.45
N ILE A 27 8.11 6.91 4.15
CA ILE A 27 7.66 5.53 3.92
C ILE A 27 8.39 4.92 2.73
N ALA A 28 8.50 5.67 1.61
CA ALA A 28 9.21 5.18 0.43
C ALA A 28 10.70 4.93 0.74
N THR A 29 11.39 5.88 1.38
CA THR A 29 12.80 5.75 1.78
C THR A 29 12.99 4.60 2.75
N ARG A 30 12.14 4.46 3.77
CA ARG A 30 12.15 3.31 4.68
C ARG A 30 11.99 2.00 3.93
N PHE A 31 11.04 1.92 3.02
CA PHE A 31 10.84 0.71 2.23
C PHE A 31 12.02 0.41 1.31
N ILE A 32 12.64 1.39 0.65
CA ILE A 32 13.71 1.17 -0.33
C ILE A 32 15.07 0.95 0.34
N HIS A 33 15.41 1.77 1.33
CA HIS A 33 16.76 1.87 1.91
C HIS A 33 16.85 1.40 3.35
N ASP A 34 15.70 1.07 3.97
CA ASP A 34 15.60 0.81 5.42
C ASP A 34 16.17 1.96 6.27
N ASP A 35 15.95 3.19 5.81
CA ASP A 35 16.47 4.42 6.41
C ASP A 35 15.36 5.44 6.69
N PHE A 36 15.62 6.37 7.60
CA PHE A 36 14.72 7.46 7.96
C PHE A 36 15.48 8.75 8.18
N ASP A 37 15.15 9.75 7.40
CA ASP A 37 15.60 11.13 7.59
C ASP A 37 14.41 11.99 8.04
N GLY A 38 14.48 12.49 9.27
CA GLY A 38 13.45 13.36 9.86
C GLY A 38 13.47 14.79 9.28
N PHE A 39 14.48 15.14 8.53
CA PHE A 39 14.69 16.50 7.95
C PHE A 39 14.47 16.53 6.43
N MET A 40 13.80 15.54 5.86
CA MET A 40 13.53 15.51 4.42
C MET A 40 12.81 16.77 3.95
N GLU A 41 13.36 17.39 2.92
CA GLU A 41 12.71 18.51 2.24
C GLU A 41 11.39 18.09 1.56
N PRO A 42 10.41 19.00 1.44
CA PRO A 42 9.18 18.71 0.72
C PRO A 42 9.43 18.29 -0.73
N THR A 43 8.81 17.19 -1.15
CA THR A 43 8.92 16.68 -2.51
C THR A 43 8.39 17.71 -3.52
N ILE A 44 9.15 17.97 -4.58
CA ILE A 44 8.73 18.80 -5.72
C ILE A 44 8.30 17.88 -6.86
N GLY A 45 7.04 17.97 -7.29
CA GLY A 45 6.49 17.11 -8.34
C GLY A 45 6.30 15.66 -7.88
N ALA A 46 7.18 14.76 -8.30
CA ALA A 46 7.21 13.37 -7.84
C ALA A 46 8.61 12.77 -7.97
N ALA A 47 8.98 11.89 -7.04
CA ALA A 47 10.17 11.06 -7.11
C ALA A 47 9.80 9.66 -7.61
N PHE A 48 10.70 9.05 -8.39
CA PHE A 48 10.54 7.71 -8.92
C PHE A 48 11.58 6.76 -8.31
N MET A 49 11.10 5.66 -7.73
CA MET A 49 11.94 4.66 -7.07
C MET A 49 11.54 3.25 -7.52
N LYS A 50 12.46 2.29 -7.38
CA LYS A 50 12.21 0.88 -7.69
C LYS A 50 12.66 -0.01 -6.55
N ARG A 51 11.85 -1.01 -6.26
CA ARG A 51 12.25 -2.13 -5.41
C ARG A 51 11.65 -3.44 -5.90
N GLN A 52 12.47 -4.48 -5.89
CA GLN A 52 12.06 -5.86 -6.14
C GLN A 52 11.92 -6.57 -4.79
N ILE A 53 10.82 -7.32 -4.65
CA ILE A 53 10.60 -8.18 -3.49
C ILE A 53 10.16 -9.57 -3.92
N GLU A 54 10.38 -10.56 -3.07
CA GLU A 54 9.76 -11.89 -3.19
C GLU A 54 8.56 -11.99 -2.26
N VAL A 55 7.44 -12.45 -2.80
CA VAL A 55 6.20 -12.71 -2.03
C VAL A 55 5.79 -14.16 -2.20
N SER A 56 5.18 -14.75 -1.18
CA SER A 56 4.63 -16.09 -1.20
C SER A 56 3.14 -16.03 -1.53
N LEU A 57 2.67 -16.84 -2.48
CA LEU A 57 1.24 -16.94 -2.80
C LEU A 57 0.63 -18.16 -2.09
N PRO A 58 -0.59 -18.05 -1.52
CA PRO A 58 -1.31 -19.18 -0.94
C PRO A 58 -1.77 -20.16 -2.03
N GLY A 59 -1.98 -21.41 -1.66
CA GLY A 59 -2.74 -22.37 -2.47
C GLY A 59 -1.93 -23.22 -3.45
N SER A 60 -0.70 -23.63 -3.12
CA SER A 60 -0.08 -24.81 -3.74
C SER A 60 0.57 -25.68 -2.68
N ASP A 61 0.31 -26.99 -2.76
CA ASP A 61 0.87 -27.99 -1.86
C ASP A 61 2.38 -27.80 -1.63
N ALA A 62 2.78 -27.86 -0.34
CA ALA A 62 4.10 -28.08 0.23
C ALA A 62 5.24 -27.10 -0.04
N ALA A 63 5.17 -26.22 -1.02
CA ALA A 63 6.12 -25.10 -1.17
C ALA A 63 5.36 -23.89 -1.70
N ALA A 64 5.08 -22.90 -0.83
CA ALA A 64 4.50 -21.64 -1.24
C ALA A 64 5.24 -21.13 -2.48
N SER A 65 4.52 -20.97 -3.60
CA SER A 65 5.16 -20.53 -4.84
C SER A 65 5.60 -19.09 -4.68
N LYS A 66 6.92 -18.88 -4.55
CA LYS A 66 7.51 -17.56 -4.47
C LYS A 66 7.39 -16.86 -5.82
N VAL A 67 6.90 -15.64 -5.81
CA VAL A 67 6.76 -14.79 -6.97
C VAL A 67 7.55 -13.51 -6.76
N THR A 68 8.29 -13.11 -7.77
CA THR A 68 9.02 -11.84 -7.76
C THR A 68 8.09 -10.72 -8.23
N VAL A 69 8.01 -9.67 -7.44
CA VAL A 69 7.25 -8.45 -7.69
C VAL A 69 8.20 -7.27 -7.80
N ASP A 70 8.13 -6.54 -8.90
CA ASP A 70 8.87 -5.29 -9.12
C ASP A 70 7.92 -4.11 -8.92
N PHE A 71 8.20 -3.28 -7.93
CA PHE A 71 7.48 -2.02 -7.73
C PHE A 71 8.17 -0.87 -8.44
N ASP A 72 7.39 -0.15 -9.26
CA ASP A 72 7.69 1.18 -9.76
C ASP A 72 6.93 2.18 -8.88
N ILE A 73 7.61 2.75 -7.89
CA ILE A 73 7.01 3.62 -6.87
C ILE A 73 7.12 5.07 -7.30
N TRP A 74 5.98 5.76 -7.31
CA TRP A 74 5.86 7.19 -7.55
C TRP A 74 5.52 7.88 -6.23
N ASP A 75 6.51 8.47 -5.58
CA ASP A 75 6.32 9.31 -4.40
C ASP A 75 5.94 10.72 -4.83
N THR A 76 4.70 11.13 -4.57
CA THR A 76 4.16 12.39 -5.07
C THR A 76 4.26 13.51 -4.05
N ALA A 77 4.41 14.73 -4.54
CA ALA A 77 4.31 15.95 -3.72
C ALA A 77 2.91 16.02 -3.06
N GLY A 78 2.90 16.30 -1.76
CA GLY A 78 1.64 16.40 -0.99
C GLY A 78 1.07 17.81 -0.88
N GLN A 79 1.72 18.82 -1.47
CA GLN A 79 1.23 20.19 -1.42
C GLN A 79 0.04 20.38 -2.36
N GLU A 80 -0.97 21.13 -1.94
CA GLU A 80 -2.22 21.40 -2.66
C GLU A 80 -2.00 21.98 -4.08
N ARG A 81 -0.95 22.76 -4.28
CA ARG A 81 -0.59 23.32 -5.60
C ARG A 81 -0.24 22.26 -6.66
N TYR A 82 0.13 21.05 -6.23
CA TYR A 82 0.43 19.93 -7.12
C TYR A 82 -0.75 18.98 -7.31
N ARG A 83 -1.89 19.23 -6.67
CA ARG A 83 -3.06 18.34 -6.73
C ARG A 83 -3.61 18.18 -8.13
N SER A 84 -3.59 19.24 -8.94
CA SER A 84 -4.08 19.20 -10.33
C SER A 84 -3.28 18.28 -11.25
N ILE A 85 -2.02 17.99 -10.93
CA ILE A 85 -1.16 17.09 -11.71
C ILE A 85 -1.12 15.65 -11.14
N ALA A 86 -1.70 15.41 -9.98
CA ALA A 86 -1.73 14.08 -9.35
C ALA A 86 -2.33 12.99 -10.27
N PRO A 87 -3.37 13.25 -11.09
CA PRO A 87 -3.88 12.28 -12.06
C PRO A 87 -2.82 11.72 -13.02
N MET A 88 -1.80 12.48 -13.36
CA MET A 88 -0.70 12.01 -14.21
C MET A 88 0.13 10.93 -13.52
N TYR A 89 0.22 10.98 -12.18
CA TYR A 89 1.01 10.03 -11.40
C TYR A 89 0.25 8.74 -11.13
N TYR A 90 -1.05 8.77 -10.79
CA TYR A 90 -1.80 7.55 -10.52
C TYR A 90 -2.40 6.89 -11.77
N ARG A 91 -2.37 7.55 -12.93
CA ARG A 91 -2.79 6.93 -14.21
C ARG A 91 -1.91 5.71 -14.52
N GLY A 92 -2.55 4.58 -14.81
CA GLY A 92 -1.88 3.30 -15.04
C GLY A 92 -1.31 2.66 -13.77
N ALA A 93 -1.62 3.20 -12.58
CA ALA A 93 -1.20 2.57 -11.33
C ALA A 93 -2.07 1.35 -11.02
N ARG A 94 -1.44 0.24 -10.63
CA ARG A 94 -2.11 -0.97 -10.16
C ARG A 94 -2.37 -0.95 -8.66
N ALA A 95 -1.63 -0.12 -7.92
CA ALA A 95 -1.87 0.15 -6.52
C ALA A 95 -1.65 1.62 -6.17
N ALA A 96 -2.35 2.07 -5.14
CA ALA A 96 -2.12 3.35 -4.50
C ALA A 96 -2.08 3.18 -2.98
N VAL A 97 -1.09 3.79 -2.33
CA VAL A 97 -1.05 3.93 -0.88
C VAL A 97 -1.42 5.37 -0.55
N VAL A 98 -2.55 5.54 0.11
CA VAL A 98 -3.00 6.85 0.59
C VAL A 98 -2.56 7.00 2.04
N VAL A 99 -1.65 7.96 2.28
CA VAL A 99 -1.01 8.15 3.58
C VAL A 99 -1.65 9.33 4.31
N PHE A 100 -1.94 9.13 5.58
CA PHE A 100 -2.33 10.18 6.52
C PHE A 100 -1.52 10.07 7.82
N ASP A 101 -1.55 11.10 8.64
CA ASP A 101 -0.88 11.17 9.93
C ASP A 101 -1.91 10.90 11.04
N LEU A 102 -1.68 9.88 11.88
CA LEU A 102 -2.56 9.50 12.99
C LEU A 102 -2.79 10.64 13.99
N THR A 103 -1.87 11.60 14.06
CA THR A 103 -1.97 12.79 14.93
C THR A 103 -2.64 13.98 14.23
N SER A 104 -3.20 13.81 13.00
CA SER A 104 -3.80 14.90 12.23
C SER A 104 -5.16 14.51 11.62
N LYS A 105 -6.26 14.98 12.22
CA LYS A 105 -7.63 14.80 11.67
C LYS A 105 -7.77 15.37 10.26
N GLN A 106 -7.10 16.49 9.98
CA GLN A 106 -7.14 17.13 8.67
C GLN A 106 -6.57 16.22 7.60
N SER A 107 -5.43 15.56 7.86
CA SER A 107 -4.80 14.65 6.91
C SER A 107 -5.66 13.41 6.62
N PHE A 108 -6.42 12.92 7.61
CA PHE A 108 -7.38 11.83 7.40
C PHE A 108 -8.57 12.27 6.54
N THR A 109 -9.08 13.50 6.75
CA THR A 109 -10.13 14.06 5.87
C THR A 109 -9.66 14.16 4.43
N SER A 110 -8.44 14.62 4.21
CA SER A 110 -7.82 14.66 2.88
C SER A 110 -7.63 13.25 2.30
N ALA A 111 -7.20 12.28 3.11
CA ALA A 111 -7.05 10.89 2.67
C ALA A 111 -8.37 10.28 2.18
N ARG A 112 -9.49 10.56 2.85
CA ARG A 112 -10.84 10.15 2.39
C ARG A 112 -11.17 10.72 1.01
N THR A 113 -10.75 11.96 0.75
CA THR A 113 -10.94 12.59 -0.57
C THR A 113 -10.09 11.91 -1.63
N TRP A 114 -8.81 11.57 -1.32
CA TRP A 114 -7.93 10.83 -2.23
C TRP A 114 -8.48 9.44 -2.58
N VAL A 115 -8.97 8.69 -1.60
CA VAL A 115 -9.63 7.40 -1.84
C VAL A 115 -10.84 7.55 -2.76
N SER A 116 -11.67 8.57 -2.53
CA SER A 116 -12.84 8.84 -3.37
C SER A 116 -12.45 9.21 -4.80
N GLU A 117 -11.36 9.97 -4.98
CA GLU A 117 -10.82 10.35 -6.28
C GLU A 117 -10.26 9.13 -7.03
N LEU A 118 -9.50 8.27 -6.36
CA LEU A 118 -8.99 7.01 -6.93
C LEU A 118 -10.11 6.07 -7.36
N ASN A 119 -11.17 5.94 -6.56
CA ASN A 119 -12.34 5.12 -6.92
C ASN A 119 -13.10 5.67 -8.14
N ARG A 120 -13.06 6.97 -8.36
CA ARG A 120 -13.76 7.63 -9.46
C ARG A 120 -12.94 7.70 -10.76
N TYR A 121 -11.64 7.92 -10.64
CA TYR A 121 -10.77 8.26 -11.77
C TYR A 121 -9.54 7.35 -11.92
N GLY A 122 -9.31 6.45 -10.97
CA GLY A 122 -8.23 5.47 -11.03
C GLY A 122 -8.52 4.36 -12.04
N GLU A 123 -7.54 3.47 -12.19
CA GLU A 123 -7.70 2.28 -13.04
C GLU A 123 -8.76 1.35 -12.45
N THR A 124 -9.47 0.64 -13.32
CA THR A 124 -10.38 -0.43 -12.90
C THR A 124 -9.61 -1.48 -12.09
N ASN A 125 -10.09 -1.82 -10.90
CA ASN A 125 -9.45 -2.75 -9.96
C ASN A 125 -8.11 -2.25 -9.39
N ILE A 126 -7.90 -0.92 -9.28
CA ILE A 126 -6.77 -0.40 -8.53
C ILE A 126 -6.84 -0.87 -7.07
N LEU A 127 -5.75 -1.45 -6.58
CA LEU A 127 -5.64 -1.83 -5.17
C LEU A 127 -5.33 -0.59 -4.33
N ILE A 128 -6.24 -0.25 -3.41
CA ILE A 128 -6.04 0.90 -2.52
C ILE A 128 -5.69 0.41 -1.12
N ALA A 129 -4.57 0.89 -0.60
CA ALA A 129 -4.19 0.74 0.79
C ALA A 129 -4.18 2.12 1.47
N LEU A 130 -4.75 2.20 2.66
CA LEU A 130 -4.71 3.37 3.53
C LEU A 130 -3.60 3.14 4.57
N ALA A 131 -2.70 4.10 4.74
CA ALA A 131 -1.62 4.04 5.72
C ALA A 131 -1.79 5.17 6.76
N GLY A 132 -2.14 4.82 8.00
CA GLY A 132 -2.08 5.71 9.15
C GLY A 132 -0.65 5.74 9.67
N ASN A 133 0.10 6.75 9.26
CA ASN A 133 1.52 6.86 9.59
C ASN A 133 1.75 7.60 10.90
N LYS A 134 2.98 7.53 11.39
CA LYS A 134 3.46 8.12 12.64
C LYS A 134 2.84 7.48 13.89
N VAL A 135 2.57 6.17 13.85
CA VAL A 135 2.07 5.44 15.01
C VAL A 135 3.03 5.51 16.20
N ASP A 136 4.31 5.77 15.95
CA ASP A 136 5.34 6.02 16.97
C ASP A 136 5.12 7.30 17.79
N LEU A 137 4.23 8.19 17.36
CA LEU A 137 3.82 9.39 18.09
C LEU A 137 2.51 9.21 18.88
N VAL A 138 1.91 8.02 18.81
CA VAL A 138 0.65 7.70 19.50
C VAL A 138 1.00 6.81 20.70
N GLU A 139 1.42 7.45 21.81
CA GLU A 139 1.73 6.76 23.07
C GLU A 139 0.47 6.59 23.95
N SER A 140 -0.54 7.43 23.74
CA SER A 140 -1.83 7.43 24.43
C SER A 140 -2.99 7.67 23.47
N GLU A 141 -4.23 7.43 23.94
CA GLU A 141 -5.45 7.78 23.17
C GLU A 141 -5.57 9.29 22.91
N GLU A 142 -4.97 10.13 23.75
CA GLU A 142 -4.99 11.58 23.61
C GLU A 142 -4.11 12.05 22.45
N ASP A 143 -3.03 11.34 22.15
CA ASP A 143 -2.12 11.62 21.04
C ASP A 143 -2.73 11.23 19.69
N ARG A 144 -3.67 10.27 19.73
CA ARG A 144 -4.38 9.81 18.55
C ARG A 144 -5.50 10.78 18.19
N HIS A 145 -5.24 11.65 17.25
CA HIS A 145 -6.25 12.61 16.80
C HIS A 145 -7.27 12.01 15.81
N VAL A 146 -6.97 10.86 15.23
CA VAL A 146 -7.87 10.11 14.33
C VAL A 146 -8.37 8.87 15.08
N PRO A 147 -9.63 8.87 15.57
CA PRO A 147 -10.17 7.72 16.31
C PRO A 147 -10.17 6.44 15.46
N GLN A 148 -9.76 5.32 16.04
CA GLN A 148 -9.71 4.04 15.36
C GLN A 148 -11.06 3.66 14.73
N ARG A 149 -12.16 3.85 15.47
CA ARG A 149 -13.52 3.57 14.99
C ARG A 149 -13.87 4.28 13.67
N ASP A 150 -13.36 5.50 13.48
CA ASP A 150 -13.65 6.31 12.27
C ASP A 150 -12.86 5.77 11.08
N VAL A 151 -11.65 5.26 11.34
CA VAL A 151 -10.83 4.58 10.33
C VAL A 151 -11.46 3.26 9.95
N ASP A 152 -11.82 2.42 10.91
CA ASP A 152 -12.42 1.09 10.68
C ASP A 152 -13.73 1.18 9.90
N ALA A 153 -14.59 2.14 10.27
CA ALA A 153 -15.83 2.41 9.54
C ALA A 153 -15.56 2.78 8.07
N PHE A 154 -14.60 3.66 7.83
CA PHE A 154 -14.24 4.09 6.48
C PHE A 154 -13.59 2.96 5.65
N VAL A 155 -12.69 2.20 6.23
CA VAL A 155 -11.99 1.09 5.60
C VAL A 155 -12.98 -0.01 5.20
N THR A 156 -13.92 -0.35 6.10
CA THR A 156 -14.97 -1.33 5.85
C THR A 156 -15.93 -0.84 4.76
N GLU A 157 -16.38 0.43 4.81
CA GLU A 157 -17.26 1.02 3.79
C GLU A 157 -16.63 0.97 2.39
N LYS A 158 -15.34 1.24 2.29
CA LYS A 158 -14.64 1.31 1.01
C LYS A 158 -14.05 -0.02 0.55
N GLY A 159 -14.01 -1.04 1.40
CA GLY A 159 -13.40 -2.33 1.08
C GLY A 159 -11.91 -2.22 0.74
N ILE A 160 -11.15 -1.40 1.49
CA ILE A 160 -9.73 -1.14 1.25
C ILE A 160 -8.87 -1.73 2.37
N LEU A 161 -7.58 -1.92 2.10
CA LEU A 161 -6.61 -2.34 3.13
C LEU A 161 -6.27 -1.16 4.03
N PHE A 162 -5.99 -1.44 5.32
CA PHE A 162 -5.50 -0.43 6.25
C PHE A 162 -4.31 -0.93 7.05
N PHE A 163 -3.32 -0.06 7.21
CA PHE A 163 -2.10 -0.32 7.97
C PHE A 163 -1.79 0.88 8.87
N GLU A 164 -1.51 0.61 10.13
CA GLU A 164 -0.83 1.58 10.99
C GLU A 164 0.67 1.42 10.81
N THR A 165 1.34 2.49 10.41
CA THR A 165 2.75 2.47 10.05
C THR A 165 3.56 3.50 10.82
N SER A 166 4.85 3.23 10.99
CA SER A 166 5.83 4.25 11.35
C SER A 166 6.99 4.18 10.37
N ALA A 167 7.16 5.21 9.57
CA ALA A 167 8.34 5.36 8.73
C ALA A 167 9.62 5.51 9.58
N LYS A 168 9.50 6.10 10.79
CA LYS A 168 10.60 6.31 11.72
C LYS A 168 11.14 4.99 12.28
N THR A 169 10.27 4.12 12.78
CA THR A 169 10.67 2.85 13.39
C THR A 169 10.71 1.68 12.41
N GLY A 170 10.11 1.84 11.21
CA GLY A 170 9.94 0.78 10.22
C GLY A 170 8.69 -0.06 10.43
N GLN A 171 7.94 0.18 11.53
CA GLN A 171 6.76 -0.62 11.88
C GLN A 171 5.77 -0.69 10.72
N ASN A 172 5.39 -1.93 10.35
CA ASN A 172 4.44 -2.30 9.30
C ASN A 172 4.75 -1.76 7.89
N VAL A 173 5.86 -1.06 7.65
CA VAL A 173 6.17 -0.55 6.31
C VAL A 173 6.44 -1.70 5.33
N ASP A 174 7.36 -2.62 5.65
CA ASP A 174 7.67 -3.77 4.79
C ASP A 174 6.47 -4.72 4.67
N VAL A 175 5.72 -4.95 5.76
CA VAL A 175 4.50 -5.76 5.79
C VAL A 175 3.45 -5.23 4.82
N MET A 176 3.19 -3.92 4.83
CA MET A 176 2.25 -3.26 3.91
C MET A 176 2.60 -3.52 2.44
N PHE A 177 3.86 -3.27 2.05
CA PHE A 177 4.28 -3.48 0.67
C PHE A 177 4.26 -4.96 0.27
N ARG A 178 4.59 -5.89 1.19
CA ARG A 178 4.49 -7.34 0.92
C ARG A 178 3.06 -7.77 0.67
N ILE A 179 2.10 -7.33 1.49
CA ILE A 179 0.66 -7.65 1.31
C ILE A 179 0.14 -7.06 0.00
N ILE A 180 0.48 -5.80 -0.31
CA ILE A 180 0.14 -5.19 -1.60
C ILE A 180 0.72 -6.03 -2.76
N GLY A 181 1.97 -6.44 -2.66
CA GLY A 181 2.63 -7.26 -3.68
C GLY A 181 1.96 -8.62 -3.87
N GLN A 182 1.57 -9.28 -2.79
CA GLN A 182 0.83 -10.55 -2.81
C GLN A 182 -0.52 -10.39 -3.51
N GLN A 183 -1.31 -9.38 -3.13
CA GLN A 183 -2.62 -9.11 -3.74
C GLN A 183 -2.50 -8.82 -5.24
N LEU A 184 -1.54 -7.99 -5.64
CA LEU A 184 -1.31 -7.68 -7.05
C LEU A 184 -0.87 -8.91 -7.86
N ALA A 185 -0.04 -9.77 -7.28
CA ALA A 185 0.39 -11.01 -7.92
C ALA A 185 -0.78 -12.00 -8.09
N LEU A 186 -1.70 -12.07 -7.12
CA LEU A 186 -2.94 -12.85 -7.20
C LEU A 186 -3.87 -12.30 -8.27
N GLN A 187 -4.15 -11.00 -8.28
CA GLN A 187 -4.98 -10.36 -9.31
C GLN A 187 -4.44 -10.67 -10.71
N ARG A 188 -3.13 -10.55 -10.91
CA ARG A 188 -2.50 -10.86 -12.20
C ARG A 188 -2.61 -12.33 -12.58
N LYS A 189 -2.52 -13.26 -11.62
CA LYS A 189 -2.73 -14.70 -11.86
C LYS A 189 -4.16 -14.96 -12.33
N GLN A 190 -5.15 -14.32 -11.71
CA GLN A 190 -6.57 -14.43 -12.08
C GLN A 190 -6.87 -13.84 -13.46
N GLU A 191 -6.31 -12.66 -13.76
CA GLU A 191 -6.44 -12.01 -15.08
C GLU A 191 -5.93 -12.96 -16.18
N ARG A 192 -4.74 -13.53 -16.00
CA ARG A 192 -4.14 -14.49 -16.96
C ARG A 192 -4.95 -15.79 -17.10
N ALA A 193 -5.54 -16.28 -16.02
CA ALA A 193 -6.39 -17.47 -16.07
C ALA A 193 -7.67 -17.20 -16.89
N LYS A 194 -8.26 -16.03 -16.73
CA LYS A 194 -9.42 -15.59 -17.51
C LYS A 194 -9.09 -15.42 -19.00
N GLU A 195 -7.94 -14.81 -19.32
CA GLU A 195 -7.45 -14.65 -20.71
C GLU A 195 -7.16 -16.00 -21.40
N ALA A 196 -6.68 -16.99 -20.64
CA ALA A 196 -6.40 -18.34 -21.15
C ALA A 196 -7.64 -19.23 -21.31
N GLY A 197 -8.87 -18.71 -21.06
CA GLY A 197 -10.13 -19.46 -21.21
C GLY A 197 -10.40 -20.47 -20.11
N GLY A 198 -9.65 -20.46 -19.02
CA GLY A 198 -9.87 -21.29 -17.84
C GLY A 198 -10.97 -20.71 -16.97
N GLY A 199 -12.02 -21.49 -16.67
CA GLY A 199 -13.03 -21.15 -15.68
C GLY A 199 -12.35 -20.89 -14.32
N GLY A 200 -12.58 -19.70 -13.78
CA GLY A 200 -11.85 -19.23 -12.61
C GLY A 200 -12.19 -20.00 -11.35
N GLU A 201 -11.19 -20.57 -10.71
CA GLU A 201 -11.22 -20.77 -9.27
C GLU A 201 -11.34 -19.39 -8.61
N GLU A 202 -12.27 -19.24 -7.67
CA GLU A 202 -12.35 -18.04 -6.81
C GLU A 202 -11.00 -17.86 -6.14
N GLY A 203 -10.33 -16.74 -6.47
CA GLY A 203 -8.99 -16.47 -5.97
C GLY A 203 -9.01 -16.25 -4.48
N ALA A 204 -8.17 -16.96 -3.75
CA ALA A 204 -7.95 -16.73 -2.34
C ALA A 204 -7.41 -15.32 -2.12
N GLU A 205 -8.11 -14.51 -1.35
CA GLU A 205 -7.61 -13.23 -0.82
C GLU A 205 -6.71 -13.53 0.37
N ILE A 206 -5.51 -12.92 0.39
CA ILE A 206 -4.58 -13.08 1.53
C ILE A 206 -5.04 -12.26 2.73
N VAL A 207 -5.59 -11.09 2.45
CA VAL A 207 -6.17 -10.19 3.45
C VAL A 207 -7.50 -9.71 2.91
N ALA A 208 -8.57 -9.92 3.67
CA ALA A 208 -9.90 -9.47 3.27
C ALA A 208 -9.99 -7.94 3.18
N PRO A 209 -10.74 -7.38 2.22
CA PRO A 209 -11.03 -5.96 2.19
C PRO A 209 -11.64 -5.49 3.52
N GLY A 210 -11.21 -4.32 4.00
CA GLY A 210 -11.63 -3.81 5.30
C GLY A 210 -10.83 -4.32 6.49
N THR A 211 -9.76 -5.10 6.27
CA THR A 211 -8.88 -5.57 7.35
C THR A 211 -7.93 -4.47 7.81
N THR A 212 -7.91 -4.24 9.12
CA THR A 212 -6.94 -3.36 9.79
C THR A 212 -5.74 -4.17 10.27
N ILE A 213 -4.53 -3.72 9.95
CA ILE A 213 -3.28 -4.33 10.39
C ILE A 213 -2.57 -3.35 11.33
N THR A 214 -2.55 -3.71 12.62
CA THR A 214 -1.86 -2.98 13.69
C THR A 214 -0.66 -3.79 14.19
N ALA A 215 0.18 -3.23 15.06
CA ALA A 215 1.38 -3.89 15.58
C ALA A 215 1.16 -5.27 16.23
N ALA A 216 -0.07 -5.57 16.65
CA ALA A 216 -0.42 -6.84 17.33
C ALA A 216 -0.66 -8.01 16.37
N THR A 217 -0.73 -7.79 15.07
CA THR A 217 -1.09 -8.83 14.07
C THR A 217 0.10 -9.46 13.35
N ASP A 218 1.33 -9.09 13.70
CA ASP A 218 2.55 -9.68 13.10
C ASP A 218 2.71 -11.21 13.33
N SER A 219 1.95 -11.79 14.28
CA SER A 219 2.05 -13.22 14.61
C SER A 219 1.09 -14.13 13.86
N CYS A 220 0.14 -13.61 13.07
CA CYS A 220 -0.88 -14.42 12.42
C CYS A 220 -0.74 -14.61 10.89
N ILE A 221 0.22 -13.95 10.24
CA ILE A 221 0.39 -14.02 8.77
C ILE A 221 1.15 -15.29 8.32
N GLY A 222 1.44 -16.20 9.22
CA GLY A 222 2.19 -17.42 8.92
C GLY A 222 1.66 -18.73 9.50
N ALA A 223 0.54 -18.72 10.20
CA ALA A 223 -0.02 -19.94 10.77
C ALA A 223 -1.48 -20.10 10.34
N SER A 224 -1.72 -21.10 9.49
CA SER A 224 -3.06 -21.65 9.30
C SER A 224 -3.63 -22.09 10.64
N CYS A 225 -4.74 -21.51 11.07
CA CYS A 225 -5.72 -22.18 11.91
C CYS A 225 -6.82 -22.69 11.02
#